data_7ce1f83951474e4c7f64ed48c60bacd5
#
_entry.id   7ce1f83951474e4c7f64ed48c60bacd5
#
_cell.length_a   1.000
_cell.length_b   1.000
_cell.length_c   1.000
_cell.angle_alpha   90.00
_cell.angle_beta   90.00
_cell.angle_gamma   90.00
#
_symmetry.space_group_name_H-M   'P 1'
#
loop_
_entity.id
_entity.type
_entity.pdbx_description
1 polymer ?
#
loop_
_entity_poly.entity_id
_entity_poly.type
_entity_poly.pdbx_seq_one_letter_code
_entity_poly.pdbx_strand_id
1 'polypeptide(L)'
;MENKQQLVLGKTWEEWEREYPVVKDIRSLKETVWINPDKIPCEEAVKNCQLTMEDVLDASRRLERFAPYFAKAFPETAPAHGIIESPLKRIPKMKEALEAWDKNEISGELWAKLDSHLAVSGSIKARGGIYEVLKHAEDIAIENGMLHEGDSYEVFDTEEFRKLFSQYSIGVGSTGNLGLSIGIMSAKLGFKVTVHMSADARQWKKDMLRSKGVIVKEYESDYSVAVKEGRRQAENDPYCYFVDDENSQTLFLGYSVAALRLKKQFEEEEIVVDKDHPLFVYLPCGVGGGPGGVAFGLKLMFGDHVHCFFAEPTHSCCMMLGMATGKNSEVSVQEFGVDN
;
A
#
# COMPACT_ATOMS: atom_id res chain seq x y z
N MET A 1 -6.92 35.52 31.62
CA MET A 1 -6.94 34.88 30.30
C MET A 1 -7.35 33.43 30.56
N GLU A 2 -8.59 33.10 30.24
CA GLU A 2 -9.07 31.73 30.37
C GLU A 2 -8.27 30.86 29.38
N ASN A 3 -7.57 29.89 29.95
CA ASN A 3 -6.87 28.84 29.18
C ASN A 3 -7.98 27.99 28.53
N LYS A 4 -8.40 28.35 27.30
CA LYS A 4 -9.34 27.53 26.55
C LYS A 4 -8.62 26.17 26.32
N GLN A 5 -9.00 25.20 27.12
CA GLN A 5 -8.52 23.82 26.96
C GLN A 5 -8.80 23.40 25.52
N GLN A 6 -7.76 23.04 24.79
CA GLN A 6 -7.88 22.61 23.39
C GLN A 6 -8.67 21.31 23.36
N LEU A 7 -9.83 21.32 22.72
CA LEU A 7 -10.64 20.11 22.53
C LEU A 7 -10.27 19.43 21.22
N VAL A 8 -10.11 18.12 21.27
CA VAL A 8 -9.94 17.24 20.09
C VAL A 8 -11.18 16.38 20.00
N LEU A 9 -11.91 16.49 18.90
CA LEU A 9 -13.19 15.79 18.70
C LEU A 9 -14.16 15.96 19.89
N GLY A 10 -14.19 17.15 20.48
CA GLY A 10 -15.11 17.51 21.58
C GLY A 10 -14.69 17.05 22.97
N LYS A 11 -13.52 16.45 23.13
CA LYS A 11 -12.96 15.99 24.42
C LYS A 11 -11.62 16.64 24.72
N THR A 12 -11.30 16.78 26.02
CA THR A 12 -9.96 17.15 26.47
C THR A 12 -8.99 15.98 26.34
N TRP A 13 -7.70 16.27 26.44
CA TRP A 13 -6.68 15.22 26.41
C TRP A 13 -6.80 14.26 27.60
N GLU A 14 -7.13 14.75 28.78
CA GLU A 14 -7.33 13.96 29.99
C GLU A 14 -8.54 13.01 29.85
N GLU A 15 -9.57 13.43 29.13
CA GLU A 15 -10.73 12.58 28.83
C GLU A 15 -10.36 11.46 27.84
N TRP A 16 -9.59 11.79 26.80
CA TRP A 16 -9.08 10.80 25.85
C TRP A 16 -8.15 9.79 26.51
N GLU A 17 -7.19 10.22 27.34
CA GLU A 17 -6.25 9.36 28.05
C GLU A 17 -6.93 8.43 29.06
N ARG A 18 -8.00 8.91 29.70
CA ARG A 18 -8.81 8.10 30.64
C ARG A 18 -9.59 7.03 29.91
N GLU A 19 -10.17 7.34 28.75
CA GLU A 19 -11.00 6.43 27.96
C GLU A 19 -10.12 5.43 27.18
N TYR A 20 -9.00 5.92 26.67
CA TYR A 20 -8.04 5.13 25.89
C TYR A 20 -6.61 5.35 26.41
N PRO A 21 -6.14 4.54 27.37
CA PRO A 21 -4.82 4.74 28.01
C PRO A 21 -3.62 4.83 27.05
N VAL A 22 -3.70 4.13 25.90
CA VAL A 22 -2.66 4.19 24.86
C VAL A 22 -2.46 5.60 24.28
N VAL A 23 -3.47 6.45 24.32
CA VAL A 23 -3.37 7.86 23.88
C VAL A 23 -2.31 8.63 24.64
N LYS A 24 -2.11 8.30 25.94
CA LYS A 24 -1.04 8.90 26.74
C LYS A 24 0.34 8.53 26.21
N ASP A 25 0.55 7.25 25.86
CA ASP A 25 1.81 6.79 25.30
C ASP A 25 2.07 7.42 23.92
N ILE A 26 1.04 7.48 23.07
CA ILE A 26 1.09 8.13 21.74
C ILE A 26 1.49 9.62 21.87
N ARG A 27 0.84 10.36 22.75
CA ARG A 27 1.14 11.80 22.97
C ARG A 27 2.54 12.05 23.52
N SER A 28 3.05 11.14 24.30
CA SER A 28 4.42 11.23 24.84
C SER A 28 5.47 10.68 23.89
N LEU A 29 5.09 10.29 22.66
CA LEU A 29 5.97 9.69 21.64
C LEU A 29 6.74 8.46 22.15
N LYS A 30 6.12 7.73 23.06
CA LYS A 30 6.72 6.56 23.67
C LYS A 30 6.62 5.38 22.71
N GLU A 31 7.73 4.69 22.49
CA GLU A 31 7.71 3.38 21.85
C GLU A 31 6.82 2.43 22.65
N THR A 32 5.77 1.92 22.02
CA THR A 32 4.80 1.07 22.70
C THR A 32 4.27 -0.01 21.77
N VAL A 33 3.80 -1.09 22.36
CA VAL A 33 3.07 -2.15 21.66
C VAL A 33 1.64 -2.16 22.20
N TRP A 34 0.67 -1.99 21.31
CA TRP A 34 -0.75 -2.13 21.64
C TRP A 34 -1.29 -3.40 21.01
N ILE A 35 -1.92 -4.25 21.81
CA ILE A 35 -2.59 -5.46 21.36
C ILE A 35 -4.09 -5.20 21.39
N ASN A 36 -4.77 -5.39 20.26
CA ASN A 36 -6.21 -5.17 20.16
C ASN A 36 -6.97 -6.08 21.15
N PRO A 37 -7.62 -5.52 22.18
CA PRO A 37 -8.38 -6.31 23.15
C PRO A 37 -9.69 -6.87 22.54
N ASP A 38 -10.20 -6.26 21.47
CA ASP A 38 -11.46 -6.61 20.82
C ASP A 38 -11.25 -7.57 19.65
N LYS A 39 -10.13 -8.30 19.62
CA LYS A 39 -9.85 -9.28 18.59
C LYS A 39 -10.87 -10.42 18.65
N ILE A 40 -11.54 -10.66 17.52
CA ILE A 40 -12.46 -11.79 17.33
C ILE A 40 -11.83 -12.84 16.40
N PRO A 41 -12.35 -14.09 16.38
CA PRO A 41 -11.90 -15.12 15.44
C PRO A 41 -11.99 -14.63 13.99
N CYS A 42 -11.01 -15.00 13.17
CA CYS A 42 -10.94 -14.56 11.78
C CYS A 42 -12.18 -15.01 10.98
N GLU A 43 -12.66 -16.22 11.19
CA GLU A 43 -13.88 -16.75 10.54
C GLU A 43 -15.13 -15.88 10.80
N GLU A 44 -15.19 -15.26 11.97
CA GLU A 44 -16.27 -14.34 12.33
C GLU A 44 -16.02 -12.94 11.73
N ALA A 45 -14.78 -12.45 11.80
CA ALA A 45 -14.42 -11.13 11.31
C ALA A 45 -14.64 -10.98 9.79
N VAL A 46 -14.25 -11.98 9.00
CA VAL A 46 -14.38 -11.93 7.53
C VAL A 46 -15.83 -11.88 7.04
N LYS A 47 -16.80 -12.36 7.84
CA LYS A 47 -18.24 -12.26 7.49
C LYS A 47 -18.73 -10.81 7.44
N ASN A 48 -18.03 -9.91 8.11
CA ASN A 48 -18.35 -8.47 8.14
C ASN A 48 -17.57 -7.67 7.09
N CYS A 49 -16.66 -8.32 6.32
CA CYS A 49 -15.90 -7.64 5.28
C CYS A 49 -16.72 -7.53 3.99
N GLN A 50 -16.61 -6.39 3.30
CA GLN A 50 -17.23 -6.20 1.99
C GLN A 50 -16.50 -6.97 0.88
N LEU A 51 -15.18 -7.12 1.04
CA LEU A 51 -14.31 -7.84 0.10
C LEU A 51 -14.13 -9.28 0.54
N THR A 52 -13.95 -10.17 -0.43
CA THR A 52 -13.89 -11.62 -0.26
C THR A 52 -12.61 -12.21 -0.84
N MET A 53 -12.39 -13.50 -0.63
CA MET A 53 -11.32 -14.25 -1.30
C MET A 53 -11.48 -14.22 -2.83
N GLU A 54 -12.71 -14.23 -3.35
CA GLU A 54 -12.94 -14.19 -4.80
C GLU A 54 -12.47 -12.87 -5.42
N ASP A 55 -12.63 -11.75 -4.71
CA ASP A 55 -12.11 -10.44 -5.16
C ASP A 55 -10.58 -10.46 -5.23
N VAL A 56 -9.91 -11.09 -4.26
CA VAL A 56 -8.45 -11.26 -4.26
C VAL A 56 -7.98 -12.18 -5.39
N LEU A 57 -8.71 -13.25 -5.66
CA LEU A 57 -8.44 -14.17 -6.77
C LEU A 57 -8.65 -13.48 -8.12
N ASP A 58 -9.70 -12.66 -8.26
CA ASP A 58 -9.93 -11.87 -9.49
C ASP A 58 -8.77 -10.89 -9.72
N ALA A 59 -8.32 -10.21 -8.66
CA ALA A 59 -7.15 -9.34 -8.74
C ALA A 59 -5.87 -10.09 -9.16
N SER A 60 -5.65 -11.30 -8.63
CA SER A 60 -4.53 -12.15 -9.03
C SER A 60 -4.61 -12.55 -10.50
N ARG A 61 -5.78 -13.01 -10.96
CA ARG A 61 -6.01 -13.37 -12.36
C ARG A 61 -5.80 -12.18 -13.30
N ARG A 62 -6.21 -10.98 -12.91
CA ARG A 62 -5.95 -9.75 -13.68
C ARG A 62 -4.46 -9.49 -13.82
N LEU A 63 -3.69 -9.55 -12.73
CA LEU A 63 -2.23 -9.42 -12.80
C LEU A 63 -1.58 -10.47 -13.68
N GLU A 64 -2.11 -11.69 -13.69
CA GLU A 64 -1.64 -12.78 -14.57
C GLU A 64 -1.97 -12.50 -16.04
N ARG A 65 -3.14 -11.96 -16.36
CA ARG A 65 -3.47 -11.52 -17.73
C ARG A 65 -2.53 -10.43 -18.23
N PHE A 66 -2.08 -9.52 -17.35
CA PHE A 66 -1.12 -8.48 -17.70
C PHE A 66 0.34 -8.96 -17.76
N ALA A 67 0.66 -10.18 -17.36
CA ALA A 67 2.04 -10.68 -17.36
C ALA A 67 2.71 -10.61 -18.75
N PRO A 68 2.06 -10.97 -19.87
CA PRO A 68 2.65 -10.80 -21.21
C PRO A 68 2.98 -9.33 -21.54
N TYR A 69 2.13 -8.39 -21.16
CA TYR A 69 2.42 -6.96 -21.30
C TYR A 69 3.67 -6.56 -20.50
N PHE A 70 3.78 -6.99 -19.24
CA PHE A 70 4.94 -6.69 -18.42
C PHE A 70 6.23 -7.24 -19.00
N ALA A 71 6.24 -8.50 -19.44
CA ALA A 71 7.43 -9.12 -20.02
C ALA A 71 7.98 -8.33 -21.22
N LYS A 72 7.10 -7.68 -21.98
CA LYS A 72 7.45 -6.85 -23.14
C LYS A 72 7.79 -5.42 -22.77
N ALA A 73 6.92 -4.76 -21.99
CA ALA A 73 7.02 -3.34 -21.66
C ALA A 73 8.11 -3.04 -20.61
N PHE A 74 8.43 -4.01 -19.76
CA PHE A 74 9.43 -3.93 -18.67
C PHE A 74 10.33 -5.17 -18.74
N PRO A 75 11.41 -5.14 -19.55
CA PRO A 75 12.26 -6.32 -19.83
C PRO A 75 12.86 -6.98 -18.59
N GLU A 76 13.01 -6.22 -17.49
CA GLU A 76 13.46 -6.75 -16.20
C GLU A 76 12.50 -7.77 -15.58
N THR A 77 11.24 -7.81 -16.03
CA THR A 77 10.23 -8.78 -15.58
C THR A 77 10.23 -10.07 -16.42
N ALA A 78 10.86 -10.05 -17.59
CA ALA A 78 10.85 -11.18 -18.52
C ALA A 78 11.38 -12.50 -17.93
N PRO A 79 12.45 -12.52 -17.07
CA PRO A 79 12.90 -13.76 -16.43
C PRO A 79 11.84 -14.39 -15.51
N ALA A 80 10.91 -13.61 -14.99
CA ALA A 80 9.78 -14.06 -14.19
C ALA A 80 8.47 -14.12 -15.01
N HIS A 81 8.57 -14.22 -16.34
CA HIS A 81 7.44 -14.27 -17.27
C HIS A 81 6.44 -13.10 -17.09
N GLY A 82 6.93 -11.92 -16.72
CA GLY A 82 6.10 -10.73 -16.48
C GLY A 82 5.42 -10.69 -15.12
N ILE A 83 5.66 -11.65 -14.25
CA ILE A 83 5.13 -11.63 -12.89
C ILE A 83 6.00 -10.70 -12.02
N ILE A 84 5.37 -9.68 -11.46
CA ILE A 84 6.01 -8.78 -10.49
C ILE A 84 5.88 -9.40 -9.10
N GLU A 85 6.95 -9.99 -8.60
CA GLU A 85 7.02 -10.57 -7.27
C GLU A 85 8.41 -10.37 -6.66
N SER A 86 8.46 -10.27 -5.33
CA SER A 86 9.69 -10.10 -4.57
C SER A 86 10.18 -11.41 -3.99
N PRO A 87 11.50 -11.58 -3.81
CA PRO A 87 12.03 -12.75 -3.14
C PRO A 87 11.61 -12.84 -1.68
N LEU A 88 11.38 -14.06 -1.21
CA LEU A 88 11.36 -14.39 0.21
C LEU A 88 12.74 -14.91 0.60
N LYS A 89 13.35 -14.35 1.66
CA LYS A 89 14.71 -14.69 2.03
C LYS A 89 14.86 -14.91 3.52
N ARG A 90 15.38 -16.07 3.92
CA ARG A 90 15.81 -16.33 5.31
C ARG A 90 16.97 -15.43 5.69
N ILE A 91 16.90 -14.80 6.87
CA ILE A 91 17.89 -13.83 7.35
C ILE A 91 18.45 -14.22 8.73
N PRO A 92 19.17 -15.35 8.85
CA PRO A 92 19.64 -15.88 10.15
C PRO A 92 20.60 -14.92 10.88
N LYS A 93 21.45 -14.21 10.15
CA LYS A 93 22.36 -13.22 10.76
C LYS A 93 21.63 -12.04 11.41
N MET A 94 20.48 -11.64 10.88
CA MET A 94 19.65 -10.63 11.50
C MET A 94 19.01 -11.17 12.77
N LYS A 95 18.55 -12.43 12.74
CA LYS A 95 18.02 -13.11 13.93
C LYS A 95 19.07 -13.12 15.06
N GLU A 96 20.28 -13.59 14.78
CA GLU A 96 21.40 -13.62 15.73
C GLU A 96 21.70 -12.22 16.30
N ALA A 97 21.68 -11.19 15.44
CA ALA A 97 21.93 -9.82 15.88
C ALA A 97 20.82 -9.28 16.80
N LEU A 98 19.55 -9.58 16.50
CA LEU A 98 18.42 -9.18 17.34
C LEU A 98 18.43 -9.90 18.69
N GLU A 99 18.71 -11.20 18.70
CA GLU A 99 18.85 -12.00 19.94
C GLU A 99 19.96 -11.47 20.83
N ALA A 100 21.09 -11.09 20.22
CA ALA A 100 22.22 -10.51 20.97
C ALA A 100 21.89 -9.12 21.53
N TRP A 101 21.13 -8.31 20.79
CA TRP A 101 20.74 -6.96 21.20
C TRP A 101 19.69 -6.98 22.31
N ASP A 102 18.63 -7.77 22.13
CA ASP A 102 17.49 -7.83 23.06
C ASP A 102 17.73 -8.82 24.22
N LYS A 103 18.77 -9.67 24.13
CA LYS A 103 19.12 -10.74 25.08
C LYS A 103 18.00 -11.76 25.30
N ASN A 104 17.14 -11.93 24.33
CA ASN A 104 16.08 -12.91 24.30
C ASN A 104 16.24 -13.81 23.08
N GLU A 105 15.89 -15.09 23.24
CA GLU A 105 15.83 -16.02 22.12
C GLU A 105 14.57 -15.77 21.28
N ILE A 106 14.73 -15.71 19.97
CA ILE A 106 13.61 -15.65 19.04
C ILE A 106 13.25 -17.07 18.60
N SER A 107 12.10 -17.57 19.04
CA SER A 107 11.61 -18.87 18.59
C SER A 107 11.27 -18.83 17.10
N GLY A 108 11.62 -19.92 16.38
CA GLY A 108 11.37 -20.02 14.94
C GLY A 108 12.40 -19.28 14.10
N GLU A 109 12.04 -18.97 12.87
CA GLU A 109 12.91 -18.41 11.86
C GLU A 109 12.54 -16.99 11.47
N LEU A 110 13.53 -16.19 11.11
CA LEU A 110 13.31 -14.84 10.62
C LEU A 110 13.52 -14.78 9.10
N TRP A 111 12.49 -14.27 8.42
CA TRP A 111 12.46 -14.13 6.97
C TRP A 111 12.20 -12.67 6.58
N ALA A 112 12.76 -12.26 5.45
CA ALA A 112 12.50 -10.96 4.85
C ALA A 112 11.78 -11.12 3.51
N LYS A 113 10.65 -10.45 3.36
CA LYS A 113 9.98 -10.26 2.08
C LYS A 113 10.56 -9.01 1.42
N LEU A 114 11.39 -9.19 0.41
CA LEU A 114 12.24 -8.13 -0.15
C LEU A 114 11.48 -7.23 -1.14
N ASP A 115 10.45 -6.53 -0.71
CA ASP A 115 9.63 -5.67 -1.58
C ASP A 115 10.40 -4.49 -2.20
N SER A 116 11.59 -4.18 -1.70
CA SER A 116 12.54 -3.27 -2.35
C SER A 116 13.07 -3.81 -3.70
N HIS A 117 12.87 -5.08 -4.00
CA HIS A 117 13.27 -5.73 -5.26
C HIS A 117 12.10 -5.91 -6.24
N LEU A 118 10.90 -5.41 -5.90
CA LEU A 118 9.78 -5.43 -6.84
C LEU A 118 10.14 -4.60 -8.08
N ALA A 119 9.93 -5.19 -9.24
CA ALA A 119 10.18 -4.53 -10.52
C ALA A 119 9.35 -3.25 -10.68
N VAL A 120 9.73 -2.41 -11.61
CA VAL A 120 9.11 -1.13 -11.99
C VAL A 120 9.37 -0.01 -10.99
N SER A 121 9.10 -0.17 -9.69
CA SER A 121 9.19 0.94 -8.73
C SER A 121 9.99 0.64 -7.45
N GLY A 122 10.49 -0.57 -7.26
CA GLY A 122 11.40 -0.92 -6.16
C GLY A 122 10.79 -0.76 -4.76
N SER A 123 9.49 -0.99 -4.62
CA SER A 123 8.79 -0.88 -3.34
C SER A 123 7.47 -1.65 -3.32
N ILE A 124 6.93 -1.90 -2.12
CA ILE A 124 5.60 -2.51 -1.92
C ILE A 124 4.48 -1.78 -2.69
N LYS A 125 4.67 -0.51 -3.04
CA LYS A 125 3.69 0.28 -3.79
C LYS A 125 3.46 -0.24 -5.22
N ALA A 126 4.42 -1.03 -5.76
CA ALA A 126 4.22 -1.76 -7.00
C ALA A 126 3.04 -2.75 -6.95
N ARG A 127 2.67 -3.26 -5.78
CA ARG A 127 1.57 -4.22 -5.63
C ARG A 127 0.20 -3.55 -5.83
N GLY A 128 -0.08 -2.48 -5.06
CA GLY A 128 -1.37 -1.80 -5.11
C GLY A 128 -1.44 -0.75 -6.23
N GLY A 129 -0.47 0.17 -6.28
CA GLY A 129 -0.51 1.29 -7.23
C GLY A 129 -0.47 0.86 -8.69
N ILE A 130 0.35 -0.14 -9.03
CA ILE A 130 0.36 -0.70 -10.39
C ILE A 130 -0.99 -1.38 -10.69
N TYR A 131 -1.49 -2.22 -9.78
CA TYR A 131 -2.75 -2.93 -9.98
C TYR A 131 -3.91 -1.98 -10.26
N GLU A 132 -4.01 -0.87 -9.53
CA GLU A 132 -5.08 0.12 -9.73
C GLU A 132 -5.02 0.75 -11.12
N VAL A 133 -3.82 1.12 -11.58
CA VAL A 133 -3.63 1.66 -12.93
C VAL A 133 -4.00 0.62 -13.98
N LEU A 134 -3.62 -0.64 -13.79
CA LEU A 134 -3.95 -1.71 -14.74
C LEU A 134 -5.44 -1.99 -14.83
N LYS A 135 -6.12 -2.04 -13.68
CA LYS A 135 -7.57 -2.22 -13.67
C LYS A 135 -8.29 -1.08 -14.40
N HIS A 136 -7.90 0.16 -14.12
CA HIS A 136 -8.46 1.32 -14.82
C HIS A 136 -8.19 1.29 -16.32
N ALA A 137 -7.00 0.89 -16.76
CA ALA A 137 -6.67 0.73 -18.16
C ALA A 137 -7.48 -0.39 -18.84
N GLU A 138 -7.67 -1.53 -18.14
CA GLU A 138 -8.52 -2.63 -18.61
C GLU A 138 -9.97 -2.15 -18.82
N ASP A 139 -10.53 -1.44 -17.82
CA ASP A 139 -11.90 -0.91 -17.90
C ASP A 139 -12.08 0.03 -19.10
N ILE A 140 -11.17 0.99 -19.29
CA ILE A 140 -11.19 1.89 -20.45
C ILE A 140 -11.13 1.12 -21.77
N ALA A 141 -10.27 0.13 -21.88
CA ALA A 141 -10.09 -0.65 -23.09
C ALA A 141 -11.35 -1.47 -23.44
N ILE A 142 -11.99 -2.06 -22.43
CA ILE A 142 -13.27 -2.80 -22.59
C ILE A 142 -14.39 -1.86 -22.97
N GLU A 143 -14.55 -0.73 -22.28
CA GLU A 143 -15.59 0.27 -22.54
C GLU A 143 -15.49 0.87 -23.95
N ASN A 144 -14.29 0.99 -24.49
CA ASN A 144 -14.05 1.47 -25.85
C ASN A 144 -14.08 0.34 -26.91
N GLY A 145 -14.39 -0.91 -26.53
CA GLY A 145 -14.47 -2.04 -27.45
C GLY A 145 -13.13 -2.44 -28.08
N MET A 146 -12.00 -2.11 -27.41
CA MET A 146 -10.66 -2.41 -27.91
C MET A 146 -10.04 -3.66 -27.25
N LEU A 147 -10.65 -4.15 -26.18
CA LEU A 147 -10.24 -5.38 -25.49
C LEU A 147 -11.42 -6.32 -25.37
N HIS A 148 -11.24 -7.58 -25.80
CA HIS A 148 -12.25 -8.61 -25.79
C HIS A 148 -11.79 -9.84 -25.00
N GLU A 149 -12.73 -10.70 -24.64
CA GLU A 149 -12.42 -11.97 -23.99
C GLU A 149 -11.49 -12.83 -24.86
N GLY A 150 -10.39 -13.32 -24.27
CA GLY A 150 -9.40 -14.13 -24.97
C GLY A 150 -8.29 -13.35 -25.64
N ASP A 151 -8.34 -12.03 -25.69
CA ASP A 151 -7.24 -11.22 -26.22
C ASP A 151 -5.97 -11.34 -25.37
N SER A 152 -4.82 -11.34 -26.04
CA SER A 152 -3.54 -11.21 -25.35
C SER A 152 -3.34 -9.79 -24.85
N TYR A 153 -3.00 -9.63 -23.57
CA TYR A 153 -2.76 -8.30 -22.98
C TYR A 153 -1.44 -7.64 -23.45
N GLU A 154 -0.66 -8.29 -24.31
CA GLU A 154 0.44 -7.63 -25.05
C GLU A 154 -0.03 -6.43 -25.88
N VAL A 155 -1.31 -6.40 -26.26
CA VAL A 155 -1.92 -5.29 -27.00
C VAL A 155 -1.81 -3.93 -26.29
N PHE A 156 -1.72 -3.94 -24.96
CA PHE A 156 -1.51 -2.72 -24.17
C PHE A 156 -0.18 -2.01 -24.47
N ASP A 157 0.80 -2.69 -25.09
CA ASP A 157 2.05 -2.07 -25.53
C ASP A 157 2.05 -1.64 -27.02
N THR A 158 0.86 -1.46 -27.65
CA THR A 158 0.72 -0.97 -29.01
C THR A 158 0.53 0.53 -29.07
N GLU A 159 0.80 1.14 -30.24
CA GLU A 159 0.52 2.57 -30.47
C GLU A 159 -0.97 2.90 -30.40
N GLU A 160 -1.81 1.96 -30.81
CA GLU A 160 -3.27 2.11 -30.78
C GLU A 160 -3.78 2.29 -29.35
N PHE A 161 -3.35 1.43 -28.43
CA PHE A 161 -3.70 1.53 -27.00
C PHE A 161 -3.10 2.78 -26.35
N ARG A 162 -1.85 3.13 -26.68
CA ARG A 162 -1.24 4.40 -26.22
C ARG A 162 -2.03 5.61 -26.69
N LYS A 163 -2.54 5.61 -27.92
CA LYS A 163 -3.38 6.68 -28.44
C LYS A 163 -4.71 6.74 -27.70
N LEU A 164 -5.34 5.60 -27.37
CA LEU A 164 -6.53 5.57 -26.53
C LEU A 164 -6.24 6.22 -25.17
N PHE A 165 -5.25 5.71 -24.44
CA PHE A 165 -4.95 6.18 -23.09
C PHE A 165 -4.46 7.63 -23.05
N SER A 166 -3.87 8.16 -24.12
CA SER A 166 -3.47 9.58 -24.20
C SER A 166 -4.65 10.55 -24.13
N GLN A 167 -5.88 10.08 -24.28
CA GLN A 167 -7.08 10.89 -24.13
C GLN A 167 -7.47 11.06 -22.65
N TYR A 168 -6.97 10.18 -21.78
CA TYR A 168 -7.25 10.13 -20.36
C TYR A 168 -6.05 10.63 -19.54
N SER A 169 -6.32 11.01 -18.31
CA SER A 169 -5.29 11.42 -17.36
C SER A 169 -5.41 10.71 -16.02
N ILE A 170 -4.28 10.54 -15.35
CA ILE A 170 -4.22 9.97 -14.01
C ILE A 170 -3.55 10.99 -13.09
N GLY A 171 -4.22 11.29 -11.97
CA GLY A 171 -3.71 12.11 -10.89
C GLY A 171 -3.47 11.30 -9.63
N VAL A 172 -2.43 11.62 -8.88
CA VAL A 172 -2.19 11.06 -7.55
C VAL A 172 -1.50 12.06 -6.65
N GLY A 173 -1.92 12.15 -5.38
CA GLY A 173 -1.20 12.88 -4.35
C GLY A 173 -0.23 11.93 -3.65
N SER A 174 1.09 12.14 -3.84
CA SER A 174 2.09 11.29 -3.16
C SER A 174 3.48 11.89 -3.22
N THR A 175 4.11 12.08 -2.06
CA THR A 175 5.51 12.49 -1.93
C THR A 175 6.50 11.33 -2.09
N GLY A 176 5.98 10.10 -2.12
CA GLY A 176 6.75 8.89 -1.95
C GLY A 176 6.68 7.89 -3.10
N ASN A 177 6.78 6.63 -2.71
CA ASN A 177 6.89 5.50 -3.64
C ASN A 177 5.56 5.18 -4.36
N LEU A 178 4.41 5.61 -3.82
CA LEU A 178 3.14 5.42 -4.51
C LEU A 178 3.08 6.27 -5.78
N GLY A 179 3.47 7.54 -5.70
CA GLY A 179 3.60 8.41 -6.86
C GLY A 179 4.57 7.86 -7.92
N LEU A 180 5.67 7.22 -7.49
CA LEU A 180 6.58 6.54 -8.42
C LEU A 180 5.89 5.37 -9.13
N SER A 181 5.24 4.47 -8.36
CA SER A 181 4.57 3.28 -8.93
C SER A 181 3.50 3.66 -9.94
N ILE A 182 2.61 4.57 -9.56
CA ILE A 182 1.50 5.03 -10.41
C ILE A 182 2.04 5.83 -11.58
N GLY A 183 2.96 6.77 -11.33
CA GLY A 183 3.51 7.63 -12.36
C GLY A 183 4.24 6.87 -13.47
N ILE A 184 5.12 5.94 -13.11
CA ILE A 184 5.88 5.13 -14.07
C ILE A 184 4.93 4.23 -14.88
N MET A 185 4.00 3.55 -14.20
CA MET A 185 3.08 2.62 -14.85
C MET A 185 2.14 3.34 -15.82
N SER A 186 1.52 4.42 -15.37
CA SER A 186 0.56 5.19 -16.16
C SER A 186 1.22 5.84 -17.38
N ALA A 187 2.41 6.42 -17.21
CA ALA A 187 3.17 7.00 -18.33
C ALA A 187 3.57 5.93 -19.36
N LYS A 188 3.93 4.73 -18.91
CA LYS A 188 4.30 3.62 -19.81
C LYS A 188 3.11 3.15 -20.66
N LEU A 189 1.90 3.16 -20.11
CA LEU A 189 0.66 2.85 -20.85
C LEU A 189 0.25 3.97 -21.80
N GLY A 190 0.72 5.21 -21.59
CA GLY A 190 0.42 6.35 -22.45
C GLY A 190 -0.55 7.37 -21.88
N PHE A 191 -0.96 7.24 -20.61
CA PHE A 191 -1.78 8.25 -19.93
C PHE A 191 -1.03 9.59 -19.76
N LYS A 192 -1.79 10.69 -19.70
CA LYS A 192 -1.28 11.94 -19.14
C LYS A 192 -1.24 11.82 -17.63
N VAL A 193 -0.09 12.02 -17.01
CA VAL A 193 0.08 11.75 -15.58
C VAL A 193 0.50 12.99 -14.83
N THR A 194 -0.18 13.27 -13.73
CA THR A 194 0.21 14.33 -12.78
C THR A 194 0.38 13.72 -11.39
N VAL A 195 1.59 13.89 -10.82
CA VAL A 195 1.86 13.54 -9.43
C VAL A 195 1.97 14.84 -8.63
N HIS A 196 1.11 14.96 -7.61
CA HIS A 196 1.08 16.08 -6.69
C HIS A 196 1.97 15.74 -5.50
N MET A 197 3.03 16.51 -5.26
CA MET A 197 4.03 16.26 -4.22
C MET A 197 4.24 17.48 -3.35
N SER A 198 4.63 17.29 -2.10
CA SER A 198 5.17 18.39 -1.29
C SER A 198 6.57 18.79 -1.79
N ALA A 199 6.95 20.04 -1.57
CA ALA A 199 8.23 20.57 -2.06
C ALA A 199 9.45 19.86 -1.44
N ASP A 200 9.33 19.36 -0.21
CA ASP A 200 10.34 18.59 0.52
C ASP A 200 10.54 17.14 0.02
N ALA A 201 9.69 16.65 -0.90
CA ALA A 201 9.88 15.34 -1.50
C ALA A 201 11.28 15.20 -2.13
N ARG A 202 11.88 14.04 -1.97
CA ARG A 202 13.24 13.74 -2.45
C ARG A 202 13.42 14.08 -3.93
N GLN A 203 14.42 14.88 -4.25
CA GLN A 203 14.64 15.40 -5.61
C GLN A 203 14.77 14.27 -6.65
N TRP A 204 15.47 13.18 -6.32
CA TRP A 204 15.63 12.06 -7.25
C TRP A 204 14.31 11.41 -7.68
N LYS A 205 13.28 11.43 -6.81
CA LYS A 205 11.93 10.92 -7.16
C LYS A 205 11.26 11.83 -8.18
N LYS A 206 11.35 13.14 -7.97
CA LYS A 206 10.84 14.15 -8.91
C LYS A 206 11.50 14.02 -10.28
N ASP A 207 12.82 13.89 -10.29
CA ASP A 207 13.60 13.74 -11.52
C ASP A 207 13.30 12.43 -12.26
N MET A 208 13.15 11.33 -11.51
CA MET A 208 12.73 10.04 -12.06
C MET A 208 11.37 10.16 -12.75
N LEU A 209 10.38 10.74 -12.11
CA LEU A 209 9.04 10.93 -12.68
C LEU A 209 9.09 11.81 -13.93
N ARG A 210 9.76 12.96 -13.87
CA ARG A 210 9.94 13.87 -15.01
C ARG A 210 10.64 13.19 -16.19
N SER A 211 11.63 12.33 -15.92
CA SER A 211 12.33 11.56 -16.97
C SER A 211 11.42 10.57 -17.71
N LYS A 212 10.28 10.19 -17.10
CA LYS A 212 9.24 9.33 -17.71
C LYS A 212 8.10 10.14 -18.36
N GLY A 213 8.21 11.46 -18.43
CA GLY A 213 7.17 12.32 -18.99
C GLY A 213 6.02 12.65 -18.03
N VAL A 214 6.17 12.35 -16.75
CA VAL A 214 5.18 12.66 -15.72
C VAL A 214 5.28 14.14 -15.32
N ILE A 215 4.12 14.79 -15.18
CA ILE A 215 4.03 16.14 -14.64
C ILE A 215 4.12 16.06 -13.13
N VAL A 216 5.14 16.69 -12.54
CA VAL A 216 5.30 16.80 -11.09
C VAL A 216 4.88 18.20 -10.67
N LYS A 217 3.77 18.31 -9.94
CA LYS A 217 3.30 19.54 -9.30
C LYS A 217 3.77 19.58 -7.86
N GLU A 218 4.52 20.61 -7.52
CA GLU A 218 5.09 20.79 -6.18
C GLU A 218 4.28 21.81 -5.39
N TYR A 219 4.09 21.55 -4.10
CA TYR A 219 3.36 22.39 -3.16
C TYR A 219 4.27 22.72 -1.98
N GLU A 220 4.34 23.99 -1.59
CA GLU A 220 5.16 24.45 -0.44
C GLU A 220 4.54 24.10 0.92
N SER A 221 3.43 23.41 0.91
CA SER A 221 2.70 22.93 2.09
C SER A 221 2.79 21.41 2.18
N ASP A 222 2.22 20.86 3.24
CA ASP A 222 2.26 19.43 3.53
C ASP A 222 1.55 18.56 2.45
N TYR A 223 1.71 17.26 2.60
CA TYR A 223 1.10 16.24 1.77
C TYR A 223 -0.41 16.38 1.62
N SER A 224 -1.12 16.75 2.70
CA SER A 224 -2.58 16.84 2.71
C SER A 224 -3.11 17.88 1.70
N VAL A 225 -2.39 18.98 1.52
CA VAL A 225 -2.74 20.01 0.54
C VAL A 225 -2.50 19.50 -0.88
N ALA A 226 -1.41 18.79 -1.12
CA ALA A 226 -1.13 18.18 -2.41
C ALA A 226 -2.24 17.20 -2.82
N VAL A 227 -2.70 16.35 -1.90
CA VAL A 227 -3.80 15.40 -2.12
C VAL A 227 -5.12 16.12 -2.40
N LYS A 228 -5.51 17.10 -1.56
CA LYS A 228 -6.75 17.87 -1.71
C LYS A 228 -6.81 18.58 -3.07
N GLU A 229 -5.71 19.20 -3.47
CA GLU A 229 -5.65 19.94 -4.74
C GLU A 229 -5.67 18.97 -5.94
N GLY A 230 -4.99 17.83 -5.85
CA GLY A 230 -5.03 16.80 -6.89
C GLY A 230 -6.44 16.24 -7.08
N ARG A 231 -7.12 15.90 -5.98
CA ARG A 231 -8.52 15.42 -5.99
C ARG A 231 -9.46 16.46 -6.61
N ARG A 232 -9.36 17.74 -6.19
CA ARG A 232 -10.15 18.84 -6.73
C ARG A 232 -9.95 19.06 -8.23
N GLN A 233 -8.72 18.88 -8.72
CA GLN A 233 -8.44 19.02 -10.16
C GLN A 233 -9.07 17.87 -10.94
N ALA A 234 -9.00 16.64 -10.44
CA ALA A 234 -9.62 15.49 -11.07
C ALA A 234 -11.15 15.57 -11.12
N GLU A 235 -11.80 16.05 -10.05
CA GLU A 235 -13.25 16.24 -10.00
C GLU A 235 -13.80 17.18 -11.10
N ASN A 236 -12.96 18.07 -11.62
CA ASN A 236 -13.32 19.00 -12.69
C ASN A 236 -12.99 18.51 -14.11
N ASP A 237 -12.41 17.31 -14.25
CA ASP A 237 -12.04 16.71 -15.52
C ASP A 237 -12.60 15.27 -15.62
N PRO A 238 -13.64 15.01 -16.44
CA PRO A 238 -14.26 13.69 -16.54
C PRO A 238 -13.33 12.63 -17.16
N TYR A 239 -12.21 13.04 -17.74
CA TYR A 239 -11.18 12.13 -18.27
C TYR A 239 -10.02 11.93 -17.29
N CYS A 240 -10.09 12.51 -16.10
CA CYS A 240 -9.07 12.37 -15.06
C CYS A 240 -9.52 11.37 -13.99
N TYR A 241 -8.74 10.30 -13.83
CA TYR A 241 -8.87 9.38 -12.73
C TYR A 241 -7.91 9.77 -11.61
N PHE A 242 -8.41 10.02 -10.40
CA PHE A 242 -7.58 10.29 -9.23
C PHE A 242 -7.40 9.01 -8.41
N VAL A 243 -6.15 8.59 -8.25
CA VAL A 243 -5.83 7.46 -7.36
C VAL A 243 -5.82 7.95 -5.93
N ASP A 244 -6.82 7.49 -5.16
CA ASP A 244 -7.02 7.85 -3.76
C ASP A 244 -6.52 6.72 -2.86
N ASP A 245 -5.32 6.87 -2.31
CA ASP A 245 -4.68 5.84 -1.47
C ASP A 245 -5.32 5.69 -0.08
N GLU A 246 -6.19 6.61 0.31
CA GLU A 246 -6.95 6.54 1.56
C GLU A 246 -8.23 5.69 1.42
N ASN A 247 -8.87 5.69 0.23
CA ASN A 247 -10.21 5.13 0.06
C ASN A 247 -10.32 4.07 -1.05
N SER A 248 -9.26 3.82 -1.85
CA SER A 248 -9.33 2.91 -2.97
C SER A 248 -9.38 1.43 -2.56
N GLN A 249 -10.51 0.77 -2.80
CA GLN A 249 -10.64 -0.68 -2.68
C GLN A 249 -9.80 -1.42 -3.74
N THR A 250 -9.67 -0.85 -4.93
CA THR A 250 -8.86 -1.44 -6.01
C THR A 250 -7.39 -1.51 -5.61
N LEU A 251 -6.85 -0.40 -5.11
CA LEU A 251 -5.48 -0.35 -4.59
C LEU A 251 -5.28 -1.35 -3.45
N PHE A 252 -6.22 -1.43 -2.52
CA PHE A 252 -6.22 -2.38 -1.40
C PHE A 252 -6.19 -3.83 -1.88
N LEU A 253 -7.01 -4.20 -2.88
CA LEU A 253 -7.01 -5.53 -3.49
C LEU A 253 -5.68 -5.87 -4.15
N GLY A 254 -5.04 -4.93 -4.84
CA GLY A 254 -3.71 -5.13 -5.41
C GLY A 254 -2.67 -5.54 -4.36
N TYR A 255 -2.72 -4.94 -3.16
CA TYR A 255 -1.86 -5.35 -2.04
C TYR A 255 -2.22 -6.73 -1.49
N SER A 256 -3.50 -7.08 -1.44
CA SER A 256 -3.94 -8.35 -0.86
C SER A 256 -3.45 -9.59 -1.62
N VAL A 257 -3.18 -9.45 -2.93
CA VAL A 257 -2.60 -10.52 -3.76
C VAL A 257 -1.25 -11.01 -3.23
N ALA A 258 -0.52 -10.16 -2.47
CA ALA A 258 0.74 -10.56 -1.83
C ALA A 258 0.61 -11.84 -0.99
N ALA A 259 -0.54 -12.07 -0.37
CA ALA A 259 -0.76 -13.26 0.45
C ALA A 259 -0.82 -14.55 -0.36
N LEU A 260 -1.45 -14.53 -1.55
CA LEU A 260 -1.47 -15.66 -2.48
C LEU A 260 -0.06 -16.03 -2.94
N ARG A 261 0.72 -15.00 -3.28
CA ARG A 261 2.11 -15.15 -3.74
C ARG A 261 3.01 -15.66 -2.60
N LEU A 262 2.83 -15.14 -1.38
CA LEU A 262 3.59 -15.58 -0.21
C LEU A 262 3.28 -17.03 0.14
N LYS A 263 2.01 -17.44 0.08
CA LYS A 263 1.63 -18.84 0.30
C LYS A 263 2.37 -19.78 -0.65
N LYS A 264 2.42 -19.43 -1.94
CA LYS A 264 3.18 -20.20 -2.94
C LYS A 264 4.67 -20.28 -2.58
N GLN A 265 5.28 -19.17 -2.15
CA GLN A 265 6.68 -19.17 -1.73
C GLN A 265 6.91 -20.02 -0.47
N PHE A 266 5.94 -20.06 0.46
CA PHE A 266 6.01 -20.95 1.62
C PHE A 266 5.96 -22.42 1.22
N GLU A 267 5.12 -22.77 0.25
CA GLU A 267 5.07 -24.13 -0.31
C GLU A 267 6.41 -24.54 -0.97
N GLU A 268 7.06 -23.60 -1.69
CA GLU A 268 8.37 -23.80 -2.32
C GLU A 268 9.51 -23.97 -1.29
N GLU A 269 9.41 -23.28 -0.14
CA GLU A 269 10.39 -23.32 0.96
C GLU A 269 10.01 -24.33 2.08
N GLU A 270 8.97 -25.15 1.87
CA GLU A 270 8.45 -26.13 2.84
C GLU A 270 8.06 -25.53 4.20
N ILE A 271 7.63 -24.24 4.21
CA ILE A 271 7.20 -23.53 5.41
C ILE A 271 5.73 -23.84 5.68
N VAL A 272 5.45 -24.37 6.86
CA VAL A 272 4.10 -24.68 7.35
C VAL A 272 3.61 -23.53 8.22
N VAL A 273 2.35 -23.11 8.00
CA VAL A 273 1.65 -22.13 8.85
C VAL A 273 0.38 -22.77 9.40
N ASP A 274 0.38 -23.05 10.69
CA ASP A 274 -0.74 -23.67 11.42
C ASP A 274 -0.75 -23.18 12.89
N LYS A 275 -1.57 -23.83 13.73
CA LYS A 275 -1.68 -23.48 15.17
C LYS A 275 -0.37 -23.71 15.95
N ASP A 276 0.46 -24.67 15.53
CA ASP A 276 1.70 -25.03 16.20
C ASP A 276 2.91 -24.28 15.60
N HIS A 277 2.73 -23.72 14.39
CA HIS A 277 3.69 -22.92 13.65
C HIS A 277 3.07 -21.59 13.20
N PRO A 278 2.74 -20.69 14.14
CA PRO A 278 2.10 -19.41 13.79
C PRO A 278 3.02 -18.48 13.01
N LEU A 279 2.44 -17.74 12.07
CA LEU A 279 3.13 -16.73 11.29
C LEU A 279 2.96 -15.35 11.93
N PHE A 280 4.07 -14.66 12.18
CA PHE A 280 4.10 -13.27 12.64
C PHE A 280 4.60 -12.39 11.51
N VAL A 281 3.82 -11.38 11.13
CA VAL A 281 4.15 -10.48 10.01
C VAL A 281 4.18 -9.04 10.47
N TYR A 282 5.33 -8.39 10.32
CA TYR A 282 5.53 -6.98 10.61
C TYR A 282 5.34 -6.17 9.32
N LEU A 283 4.39 -5.28 9.33
CA LEU A 283 3.94 -4.50 8.17
C LEU A 283 4.22 -3.01 8.43
N PRO A 284 5.21 -2.41 7.75
CA PRO A 284 5.42 -0.97 7.83
C PRO A 284 4.18 -0.20 7.40
N CYS A 285 3.73 0.73 8.23
CA CYS A 285 2.51 1.48 8.02
C CYS A 285 2.79 2.98 7.87
N GLY A 286 2.28 3.56 6.81
CA GLY A 286 2.13 5.01 6.62
C GLY A 286 0.65 5.37 6.63
N VAL A 287 0.01 5.45 5.45
CA VAL A 287 -1.43 5.76 5.32
C VAL A 287 -2.33 4.60 5.76
N GLY A 288 -1.97 3.35 5.46
CA GLY A 288 -2.71 2.18 5.92
C GLY A 288 -3.15 1.21 4.81
N GLY A 289 -3.34 1.65 3.57
CA GLY A 289 -3.82 0.81 2.46
C GLY A 289 -2.91 -0.38 2.16
N GLY A 290 -1.60 -0.18 2.13
CA GLY A 290 -0.62 -1.25 1.89
C GLY A 290 -0.63 -2.34 2.97
N PRO A 291 -0.33 -2.01 4.22
CA PRO A 291 -0.33 -3.00 5.30
C PRO A 291 -1.72 -3.59 5.55
N GLY A 292 -2.79 -2.81 5.40
CA GLY A 292 -4.16 -3.28 5.52
C GLY A 292 -4.51 -4.32 4.46
N GLY A 293 -4.22 -4.05 3.18
CA GLY A 293 -4.48 -5.00 2.09
C GLY A 293 -3.68 -6.29 2.24
N VAL A 294 -2.38 -6.20 2.58
CA VAL A 294 -1.56 -7.39 2.86
C VAL A 294 -2.11 -8.18 4.03
N ALA A 295 -2.44 -7.52 5.15
CA ALA A 295 -3.01 -8.19 6.33
C ALA A 295 -4.34 -8.86 6.01
N PHE A 296 -5.21 -8.20 5.24
CA PHE A 296 -6.48 -8.78 4.78
C PHE A 296 -6.25 -10.08 3.99
N GLY A 297 -5.41 -10.02 2.97
CA GLY A 297 -5.08 -11.21 2.18
C GLY A 297 -4.49 -12.34 3.04
N LEU A 298 -3.58 -12.03 3.96
CA LEU A 298 -2.98 -13.00 4.88
C LEU A 298 -4.03 -13.64 5.81
N LYS A 299 -4.98 -12.84 6.32
CA LYS A 299 -6.08 -13.34 7.15
C LYS A 299 -7.02 -14.26 6.38
N LEU A 300 -7.31 -13.95 5.13
CA LEU A 300 -8.08 -14.85 4.27
C LEU A 300 -7.36 -16.18 3.99
N MET A 301 -6.01 -16.15 3.89
CA MET A 301 -5.20 -17.34 3.58
C MET A 301 -4.92 -18.23 4.79
N PHE A 302 -4.60 -17.61 5.95
CA PHE A 302 -4.05 -18.32 7.10
C PHE A 302 -4.93 -18.20 8.36
N GLY A 303 -6.03 -17.47 8.29
CA GLY A 303 -6.99 -17.33 9.40
C GLY A 303 -6.36 -16.80 10.68
N ASP A 304 -6.60 -17.52 11.79
CA ASP A 304 -6.06 -17.17 13.10
C ASP A 304 -4.59 -17.58 13.29
N HIS A 305 -4.02 -18.33 12.34
CA HIS A 305 -2.62 -18.76 12.39
C HIS A 305 -1.63 -17.66 11.95
N VAL A 306 -2.12 -16.53 11.44
CA VAL A 306 -1.29 -15.36 11.16
C VAL A 306 -1.58 -14.21 12.11
N HIS A 307 -0.53 -13.57 12.61
CA HIS A 307 -0.57 -12.39 13.45
C HIS A 307 0.13 -11.23 12.73
N CYS A 308 -0.64 -10.19 12.37
CA CYS A 308 -0.14 -9.02 11.67
C CYS A 308 0.11 -7.89 12.67
N PHE A 309 1.30 -7.30 12.63
CA PHE A 309 1.70 -6.15 13.42
C PHE A 309 1.94 -4.96 12.50
N PHE A 310 1.24 -3.87 12.75
CA PHE A 310 1.45 -2.61 12.04
C PHE A 310 2.57 -1.85 12.74
N ALA A 311 3.71 -1.68 12.06
CA ALA A 311 4.85 -0.95 12.58
C ALA A 311 4.77 0.50 12.09
N GLU A 312 4.65 1.44 13.01
CA GLU A 312 4.42 2.86 12.74
C GLU A 312 5.48 3.72 13.43
N PRO A 313 5.82 4.88 12.85
CA PRO A 313 6.61 5.88 13.55
C PRO A 313 5.86 6.43 14.78
N THR A 314 6.56 6.70 15.88
CA THR A 314 5.95 7.28 17.09
C THR A 314 5.30 8.64 16.85
N HIS A 315 5.75 9.39 15.83
CA HIS A 315 5.21 10.69 15.45
C HIS A 315 4.02 10.62 14.48
N SER A 316 3.67 9.43 13.99
CA SER A 316 2.60 9.26 12.98
C SER A 316 1.96 7.87 13.07
N CYS A 317 1.42 7.52 14.23
CA CYS A 317 0.81 6.21 14.52
C CYS A 317 -0.72 6.24 14.26
N CYS A 318 -1.11 6.49 13.02
CA CYS A 318 -2.49 6.63 12.62
C CYS A 318 -3.32 5.34 12.78
N MET A 319 -2.74 4.18 12.46
CA MET A 319 -3.43 2.89 12.57
C MET A 319 -3.67 2.52 14.04
N MET A 320 -2.67 2.66 14.89
CA MET A 320 -2.82 2.42 16.33
C MET A 320 -3.89 3.30 16.92
N LEU A 321 -3.87 4.61 16.61
CA LEU A 321 -4.85 5.57 17.11
C LEU A 321 -6.26 5.22 16.63
N GLY A 322 -6.43 4.95 15.34
CA GLY A 322 -7.70 4.58 14.74
C GLY A 322 -8.27 3.28 15.31
N MET A 323 -7.45 2.23 15.39
CA MET A 323 -7.86 0.93 15.92
C MET A 323 -8.20 0.99 17.42
N ALA A 324 -7.38 1.69 18.21
CA ALA A 324 -7.60 1.78 19.66
C ALA A 324 -8.84 2.60 20.03
N THR A 325 -9.15 3.64 19.26
CA THR A 325 -10.27 4.56 19.57
C THR A 325 -11.54 4.26 18.80
N GLY A 326 -11.46 3.50 17.71
CA GLY A 326 -12.56 3.32 16.76
C GLY A 326 -12.96 4.61 16.02
N LYS A 327 -12.14 5.66 16.10
CA LYS A 327 -12.38 6.96 15.46
C LYS A 327 -11.54 7.08 14.19
N ASN A 328 -12.21 7.06 13.05
CA ASN A 328 -11.59 7.29 11.75
C ASN A 328 -11.72 8.78 11.40
N SER A 329 -11.01 9.63 12.15
CA SER A 329 -11.08 11.08 12.04
C SER A 329 -9.70 11.68 11.88
N GLU A 330 -9.61 12.77 11.13
CA GLU A 330 -8.38 13.54 10.99
C GLU A 330 -7.91 14.09 12.35
N VAL A 331 -6.61 13.95 12.62
CA VAL A 331 -5.92 14.57 13.74
C VAL A 331 -4.67 15.28 13.24
N SER A 332 -4.31 16.39 13.87
CA SER A 332 -3.11 17.14 13.50
C SER A 332 -1.89 16.57 14.21
N VAL A 333 -0.82 16.36 13.44
CA VAL A 333 0.53 16.09 13.95
C VAL A 333 1.28 17.44 13.99
N GLN A 334 1.84 17.81 15.16
CA GLN A 334 2.51 19.11 15.32
C GLN A 334 3.98 19.08 14.93
N GLU A 335 4.65 17.94 15.12
CA GLU A 335 6.05 17.73 14.75
C GLU A 335 6.21 16.36 14.10
N PHE A 336 6.63 16.32 12.86
CA PHE A 336 6.89 15.05 12.19
C PHE A 336 8.18 14.38 12.69
N GLY A 337 9.21 15.12 13.00
CA GLY A 337 10.45 14.62 13.62
C GLY A 337 11.15 13.47 12.90
N VAL A 338 10.69 13.13 11.71
CA VAL A 338 11.19 12.02 10.89
C VAL A 338 11.58 12.51 9.51
N ASP A 339 12.74 12.11 9.06
CA ASP A 339 13.17 12.28 7.68
C ASP A 339 12.34 11.32 6.78
N ASN A 340 11.53 11.89 5.92
CA ASN A 340 10.77 11.14 4.91
C ASN A 340 11.64 10.70 3.73
#